data_e536d52360d1867cfa23da881ba380dc
#
_entry.id   e536d52360d1867cfa23da881ba380dc
#
_cell.length_a   1.000
_cell.length_b   1.000
_cell.length_c   1.000
_cell.angle_alpha   90.00
_cell.angle_beta   90.00
_cell.angle_gamma   90.00
#
_symmetry.space_group_name_H-M   'P 1'
#
loop_
_entity.id
_entity.type
_entity.pdbx_description
1 polymer ?
#
loop_
_entity_poly.entity_id
_entity_poly.type
_entity_poly.pdbx_seq_one_letter_code
_entity_poly.pdbx_strand_id
1 'polypeptide(L)'
;MSIHESLAIILDWMRNHAPNVLEGLNPPASAAEIARVESAIGLPLPPCFKEFLSLHNGESGIVGALLGDGNKLLSCDDIIQQYELDQDIGRSCQDPDFFSISFWKNRVASQVIFIKGAVKPLIYYPHWIPITCMNGDILRYIDLDPAPTGTIGQVIEVCDENCSYEVLANSFEELLSHDAQQLIAGDYQFNPEYEEVMLQTPKNILEWEMPDWLARLA
;
A
#
# COMPACT_ATOMS: atom_id res chain seq x y z
N MET A 1 1.74 -4.16 -17.68
CA MET A 1 0.33 -4.48 -18.10
C MET A 1 -0.53 -3.32 -17.65
N SER A 2 -1.61 -3.03 -18.39
CA SER A 2 -2.61 -2.04 -17.96
C SER A 2 -3.38 -2.52 -16.72
N ILE A 3 -4.08 -1.60 -16.04
CA ILE A 3 -4.99 -1.94 -14.92
C ILE A 3 -6.00 -3.02 -15.34
N HIS A 4 -6.62 -2.87 -16.51
CA HIS A 4 -7.59 -3.84 -17.02
C HIS A 4 -7.00 -5.23 -17.29
N GLU A 5 -5.82 -5.32 -17.89
CA GLU A 5 -5.16 -6.60 -18.18
C GLU A 5 -4.76 -7.32 -16.87
N SER A 6 -4.13 -6.59 -15.95
CA SER A 6 -3.71 -7.14 -14.66
C SER A 6 -4.91 -7.61 -13.84
N LEU A 7 -5.94 -6.78 -13.76
CA LEU A 7 -7.15 -7.12 -13.02
C LEU A 7 -7.88 -8.33 -13.63
N ALA A 8 -7.94 -8.43 -14.96
CA ALA A 8 -8.55 -9.59 -15.63
C ALA A 8 -7.84 -10.89 -15.26
N ILE A 9 -6.51 -10.89 -15.22
CA ILE A 9 -5.70 -12.05 -14.81
C ILE A 9 -5.97 -12.42 -13.35
N ILE A 10 -5.94 -11.43 -12.44
CA ILE A 10 -6.17 -11.63 -11.02
C ILE A 10 -7.57 -12.21 -10.77
N LEU A 11 -8.59 -11.61 -11.38
CA LEU A 11 -9.99 -12.07 -11.22
C LEU A 11 -10.22 -13.45 -11.83
N ASP A 12 -9.57 -13.80 -12.95
CA ASP A 12 -9.66 -15.13 -13.53
C ASP A 12 -8.99 -16.18 -12.65
N TRP A 13 -7.83 -15.86 -12.12
CA TRP A 13 -7.15 -16.74 -11.16
C TRP A 13 -8.01 -16.98 -9.92
N MET A 14 -8.59 -15.93 -9.34
CA MET A 14 -9.45 -16.03 -8.17
C MET A 14 -10.72 -16.85 -8.43
N ARG A 15 -11.37 -16.69 -9.60
CA ARG A 15 -12.52 -17.53 -9.95
C ARG A 15 -12.21 -19.02 -9.91
N ASN A 16 -10.98 -19.39 -10.27
CA ASN A 16 -10.56 -20.78 -10.36
C ASN A 16 -10.01 -21.35 -9.04
N HIS A 17 -9.47 -20.49 -8.16
CA HIS A 17 -8.75 -20.95 -6.95
C HIS A 17 -9.36 -20.46 -5.64
N ALA A 18 -10.01 -19.30 -5.64
CA ALA A 18 -10.55 -18.65 -4.45
C ALA A 18 -11.90 -17.95 -4.73
N PRO A 19 -12.94 -18.67 -5.24
CA PRO A 19 -14.19 -18.04 -5.68
C PRO A 19 -14.91 -17.29 -4.57
N ASN A 20 -14.83 -17.75 -3.32
CA ASN A 20 -15.48 -17.11 -2.18
C ASN A 20 -14.91 -15.71 -1.90
N VAL A 21 -13.65 -15.49 -2.24
CA VAL A 21 -12.98 -14.20 -2.05
C VAL A 21 -13.54 -13.13 -2.98
N LEU A 22 -13.95 -13.51 -4.19
CA LEU A 22 -14.57 -12.58 -5.14
C LEU A 22 -15.88 -11.98 -4.64
N GLU A 23 -16.61 -12.66 -3.75
CA GLU A 23 -17.83 -12.15 -3.15
C GLU A 23 -17.56 -10.92 -2.25
N GLY A 24 -16.32 -10.75 -1.79
CA GLY A 24 -15.86 -9.60 -1.02
C GLY A 24 -15.54 -8.36 -1.85
N LEU A 25 -15.44 -8.46 -3.19
CA LEU A 25 -15.17 -7.30 -4.03
C LEU A 25 -16.41 -6.39 -4.11
N ASN A 26 -16.21 -5.11 -3.80
CA ASN A 26 -17.27 -4.12 -3.94
C ASN A 26 -17.54 -3.79 -5.43
N PRO A 27 -18.76 -3.37 -5.77
CA PRO A 27 -19.06 -2.86 -7.10
C PRO A 27 -18.21 -1.62 -7.44
N PRO A 28 -18.19 -1.18 -8.70
CA PRO A 28 -17.46 0.02 -9.12
C PRO A 28 -17.84 1.27 -8.31
N ALA A 29 -16.83 2.09 -7.95
CA ALA A 29 -17.07 3.41 -7.39
C ALA A 29 -17.63 4.36 -8.47
N SER A 30 -18.61 5.17 -8.09
CA SER A 30 -19.08 6.28 -8.92
C SER A 30 -18.06 7.41 -9.00
N ALA A 31 -18.13 8.21 -10.06
CA ALA A 31 -17.30 9.42 -10.17
C ALA A 31 -17.50 10.40 -8.99
N ALA A 32 -18.69 10.41 -8.38
CA ALA A 32 -18.98 11.24 -7.22
C ALA A 32 -18.27 10.73 -5.95
N GLU A 33 -18.19 9.41 -5.75
CA GLU A 33 -17.44 8.81 -4.62
C GLU A 33 -15.94 9.09 -4.75
N ILE A 34 -15.37 8.91 -5.96
CA ILE A 34 -13.97 9.21 -6.23
C ILE A 34 -13.67 10.70 -5.98
N ALA A 35 -14.51 11.61 -6.48
CA ALA A 35 -14.35 13.05 -6.25
C ALA A 35 -14.49 13.42 -4.76
N ARG A 36 -15.31 12.70 -3.99
CA ARG A 36 -15.43 12.89 -2.54
C ARG A 36 -14.13 12.52 -1.82
N VAL A 37 -13.44 11.43 -2.23
CA VAL A 37 -12.11 11.09 -1.70
C VAL A 37 -11.15 12.23 -1.95
N GLU A 38 -10.99 12.70 -3.19
CA GLU A 38 -10.08 13.81 -3.54
C GLU A 38 -10.40 15.08 -2.74
N SER A 39 -11.68 15.37 -2.51
CA SER A 39 -12.11 16.51 -1.71
C SER A 39 -11.80 16.36 -0.22
N ALA A 40 -11.97 15.18 0.34
CA ALA A 40 -11.74 14.90 1.75
C ALA A 40 -10.26 14.91 2.12
N ILE A 41 -9.41 14.28 1.29
CA ILE A 41 -7.97 14.21 1.53
C ILE A 41 -7.24 15.48 1.06
N GLY A 42 -7.86 16.31 0.21
CA GLY A 42 -7.27 17.53 -0.34
C GLY A 42 -6.17 17.28 -1.39
N LEU A 43 -6.08 16.06 -1.92
CA LEU A 43 -5.07 15.62 -2.89
C LEU A 43 -5.73 14.95 -4.10
N PRO A 44 -5.17 15.12 -5.32
CA PRO A 44 -5.64 14.40 -6.49
C PRO A 44 -5.22 12.93 -6.42
N LEU A 45 -6.13 12.01 -6.69
CA LEU A 45 -5.80 10.59 -6.87
C LEU A 45 -5.08 10.38 -8.21
N PRO A 46 -4.04 9.52 -8.26
CA PRO A 46 -3.42 9.13 -9.52
C PRO A 46 -4.42 8.55 -10.52
N PRO A 47 -4.30 8.87 -11.82
CA PRO A 47 -5.25 8.41 -12.83
C PRO A 47 -5.45 6.89 -12.85
N CYS A 48 -4.38 6.10 -12.73
CA CYS A 48 -4.45 4.64 -12.68
C CYS A 48 -5.24 4.12 -11.46
N PHE A 49 -5.15 4.80 -10.31
CA PHE A 49 -5.91 4.41 -9.13
C PHE A 49 -7.39 4.81 -9.25
N LYS A 50 -7.70 5.96 -9.85
CA LYS A 50 -9.10 6.32 -10.20
C LYS A 50 -9.72 5.34 -11.16
N GLU A 51 -8.96 4.90 -12.18
CA GLU A 51 -9.38 3.87 -13.11
C GLU A 51 -9.72 2.57 -12.37
N PHE A 52 -8.84 2.11 -11.48
CA PHE A 52 -9.08 0.93 -10.65
C PHE A 52 -10.35 1.06 -9.80
N LEU A 53 -10.53 2.16 -9.05
CA LEU A 53 -11.74 2.40 -8.24
C LEU A 53 -13.01 2.42 -9.08
N SER A 54 -12.95 2.87 -10.33
CA SER A 54 -14.09 2.84 -11.27
C SER A 54 -14.44 1.42 -11.75
N LEU A 55 -13.59 0.42 -11.49
CA LEU A 55 -13.84 -1.00 -11.77
C LEU A 55 -14.27 -1.74 -10.50
N HIS A 56 -13.61 -1.47 -9.37
CA HIS A 56 -13.91 -2.05 -8.06
C HIS A 56 -13.61 -1.05 -6.94
N ASN A 57 -14.59 -0.80 -6.08
CA ASN A 57 -14.48 0.12 -4.94
C ASN A 57 -13.96 -0.62 -3.69
N GLY A 58 -12.76 -1.19 -3.78
CA GLY A 58 -12.17 -1.93 -2.67
C GLY A 58 -12.89 -3.24 -2.32
N GLU A 59 -12.70 -3.71 -1.11
CA GLU A 59 -13.21 -4.98 -0.59
C GLU A 59 -14.06 -4.75 0.67
N SER A 60 -15.10 -5.58 0.86
CA SER A 60 -16.04 -5.49 1.98
C SER A 60 -15.64 -6.38 3.18
N GLY A 61 -14.72 -7.31 3.01
CA GLY A 61 -14.27 -8.24 4.05
C GLY A 61 -13.38 -7.61 5.12
N ILE A 62 -12.99 -8.40 6.11
CA ILE A 62 -11.97 -8.02 7.11
C ILE A 62 -10.57 -8.34 6.55
N VAL A 63 -10.45 -9.45 5.82
CA VAL A 63 -9.22 -9.90 5.17
C VAL A 63 -9.33 -9.62 3.68
N GLY A 64 -8.33 -8.96 3.14
CA GLY A 64 -8.24 -8.68 1.72
C GLY A 64 -7.62 -9.84 0.95
N ALA A 65 -7.96 -9.94 -0.31
CA ALA A 65 -7.47 -11.02 -1.13
C ALA A 65 -6.95 -10.60 -2.50
N LEU A 66 -7.39 -9.44 -3.00
CA LEU A 66 -7.03 -9.03 -4.36
C LEU A 66 -5.53 -8.75 -4.53
N LEU A 67 -4.91 -8.17 -3.50
CA LEU A 67 -3.47 -7.87 -3.49
C LEU A 67 -2.64 -8.87 -2.66
N GLY A 68 -3.23 -9.99 -2.28
CA GLY A 68 -2.58 -11.05 -1.50
C GLY A 68 -2.15 -10.65 -0.08
N ASP A 69 -1.66 -11.63 0.67
CA ASP A 69 -1.08 -11.48 2.03
C ASP A 69 -2.00 -10.73 3.02
N GLY A 70 -3.33 -10.92 2.92
CA GLY A 70 -4.30 -10.33 3.85
C GLY A 70 -4.52 -8.82 3.74
N ASN A 71 -3.92 -8.18 2.76
CA ASN A 71 -4.01 -6.73 2.55
C ASN A 71 -5.37 -6.34 1.94
N LYS A 72 -6.35 -5.99 2.79
CA LYS A 72 -7.67 -5.53 2.35
C LYS A 72 -7.55 -4.22 1.57
N LEU A 73 -8.02 -4.21 0.33
CA LEU A 73 -8.21 -2.99 -0.46
C LEU A 73 -9.30 -2.11 0.15
N LEU A 74 -8.96 -0.84 0.38
CA LEU A 74 -9.86 0.13 0.96
C LEU A 74 -10.87 0.64 -0.06
N SER A 75 -12.15 0.73 0.35
CA SER A 75 -13.18 1.45 -0.41
C SER A 75 -12.97 2.96 -0.32
N CYS A 76 -13.68 3.73 -1.15
CA CYS A 76 -13.65 5.20 -1.07
C CYS A 76 -13.96 5.72 0.35
N ASP A 77 -14.88 5.09 1.07
CA ASP A 77 -15.22 5.45 2.45
C ASP A 77 -14.10 5.06 3.42
N ASP A 78 -13.55 3.85 3.28
CA ASP A 78 -12.45 3.38 4.11
C ASP A 78 -11.18 4.22 3.89
N ILE A 79 -10.87 4.65 2.65
CA ILE A 79 -9.76 5.56 2.34
C ILE A 79 -9.89 6.87 3.13
N ILE A 80 -11.07 7.48 3.12
CA ILE A 80 -11.32 8.73 3.84
C ILE A 80 -11.15 8.51 5.35
N GLN A 81 -11.77 7.46 5.88
CA GLN A 81 -11.71 7.15 7.31
C GLN A 81 -10.28 6.86 7.77
N GLN A 82 -9.53 6.05 7.02
CA GLN A 82 -8.14 5.73 7.35
C GLN A 82 -7.26 6.97 7.27
N TYR A 83 -7.42 7.79 6.22
CA TYR A 83 -6.67 9.04 6.09
C TYR A 83 -6.92 9.99 7.26
N GLU A 84 -8.18 10.18 7.69
CA GLU A 84 -8.52 11.01 8.83
C GLU A 84 -7.89 10.48 10.13
N LEU A 85 -7.94 9.16 10.35
CA LEU A 85 -7.30 8.50 11.48
C LEU A 85 -5.78 8.74 11.49
N ASP A 86 -5.14 8.54 10.35
CA ASP A 86 -3.70 8.74 10.18
C ASP A 86 -3.30 10.19 10.49
N GLN A 87 -4.09 11.18 10.02
CA GLN A 87 -3.84 12.58 10.30
C GLN A 87 -4.03 12.94 11.78
N ASP A 88 -4.98 12.32 12.48
CA ASP A 88 -5.20 12.52 13.91
C ASP A 88 -4.03 11.98 14.74
N ILE A 89 -3.53 10.79 14.38
CA ILE A 89 -2.35 10.19 15.02
C ILE A 89 -1.11 11.04 14.71
N GLY A 90 -0.88 11.42 13.46
CA GLY A 90 0.25 12.24 13.04
C GLY A 90 0.29 13.60 13.76
N ARG A 91 -0.88 14.23 13.99
CA ARG A 91 -0.96 15.45 14.80
C ARG A 91 -0.60 15.24 16.26
N SER A 92 -0.84 14.05 16.79
CA SER A 92 -0.50 13.69 18.17
C SER A 92 1.00 13.44 18.37
N CYS A 93 1.70 13.04 17.31
CA CYS A 93 3.11 12.70 17.29
C CYS A 93 4.02 13.88 16.91
N GLN A 94 3.69 15.12 17.32
CA GLN A 94 4.39 16.35 16.92
C GLN A 94 5.72 16.57 17.65
N ASP A 95 6.63 15.61 17.65
CA ASP A 95 8.01 15.86 18.04
C ASP A 95 8.78 16.38 16.79
N PRO A 96 9.28 17.63 16.78
CA PRO A 96 10.05 18.19 15.67
C PRO A 96 11.25 17.36 15.28
N ASP A 97 11.83 16.60 16.22
CA ASP A 97 12.98 15.76 15.97
C ASP A 97 12.65 14.55 15.07
N PHE A 98 11.39 14.09 15.04
CA PHE A 98 10.94 13.02 14.15
C PHE A 98 11.10 13.34 12.65
N PHE A 99 11.18 14.62 12.32
CA PHE A 99 11.29 15.09 10.92
C PHE A 99 12.73 15.45 10.53
N SER A 100 13.70 15.23 11.43
CA SER A 100 15.09 15.56 11.13
C SER A 100 15.84 14.41 10.46
N ILE A 101 16.66 14.76 9.46
CA ILE A 101 17.53 13.80 8.76
C ILE A 101 18.47 13.08 9.73
N SER A 102 18.99 13.80 10.73
CA SER A 102 19.87 13.23 11.75
C SER A 102 19.15 12.20 12.62
N PHE A 103 17.87 12.43 12.95
CA PHE A 103 17.04 11.46 13.65
C PHE A 103 16.87 10.18 12.81
N TRP A 104 16.48 10.30 11.54
CA TRP A 104 16.32 9.14 10.66
C TRP A 104 17.61 8.35 10.49
N LYS A 105 18.74 9.03 10.22
CA LYS A 105 20.04 8.37 10.12
C LYS A 105 20.42 7.57 11.36
N ASN A 106 20.20 8.14 12.54
CA ASN A 106 20.50 7.47 13.81
C ASN A 106 19.61 6.24 14.01
N ARG A 107 18.31 6.34 13.73
CA ARG A 107 17.34 5.25 13.90
C ARG A 107 17.63 4.11 12.93
N VAL A 108 17.94 4.43 11.68
CA VAL A 108 18.35 3.45 10.68
C VAL A 108 19.68 2.79 11.09
N ALA A 109 20.70 3.57 11.46
CA ALA A 109 21.98 3.04 11.92
C ALA A 109 21.89 2.15 13.16
N SER A 110 20.91 2.40 14.04
CA SER A 110 20.63 1.60 15.23
C SER A 110 19.68 0.42 14.98
N GLN A 111 19.29 0.16 13.73
CA GLN A 111 18.35 -0.91 13.35
C GLN A 111 16.98 -0.82 14.07
N VAL A 112 16.52 0.39 14.33
CA VAL A 112 15.20 0.65 14.93
C VAL A 112 14.15 0.98 13.85
N ILE A 113 14.61 1.51 12.71
CA ILE A 113 13.79 1.76 11.52
C ILE A 113 14.44 1.05 10.34
N PHE A 114 13.64 0.38 9.53
CA PHE A 114 14.06 -0.30 8.32
C PHE A 114 13.49 0.42 7.11
N ILE A 115 14.34 0.80 6.15
CA ILE A 115 13.91 1.51 4.95
C ILE A 115 14.45 0.79 3.72
N LYS A 116 13.56 0.44 2.79
CA LYS A 116 13.91 -0.12 1.49
C LYS A 116 13.34 0.74 0.37
N GLY A 117 14.20 1.34 -0.41
CA GLY A 117 13.83 2.27 -1.47
C GLY A 117 13.76 3.73 -1.00
N ALA A 118 13.17 4.58 -1.83
CA ALA A 118 13.13 6.03 -1.63
C ALA A 118 11.83 6.47 -0.93
N VAL A 119 11.66 6.08 0.31
CA VAL A 119 10.52 6.45 1.17
C VAL A 119 11.02 7.21 2.40
N LYS A 120 10.32 8.27 2.79
CA LYS A 120 10.59 9.01 4.03
C LYS A 120 10.03 8.21 5.21
N PRO A 121 10.80 7.95 6.27
CA PRO A 121 10.31 7.21 7.44
C PRO A 121 9.49 8.11 8.36
N LEU A 122 8.35 8.58 7.86
CA LEU A 122 7.42 9.45 8.56
C LEU A 122 6.29 8.62 9.19
N ILE A 123 5.65 9.19 10.20
CA ILE A 123 4.45 8.62 10.79
C ILE A 123 3.27 9.41 10.25
N TYR A 124 2.34 8.73 9.53
CA TYR A 124 1.08 9.30 9.07
C TYR A 124 1.24 10.62 8.29
N TYR A 125 1.94 10.51 7.16
CA TYR A 125 2.29 11.68 6.34
C TYR A 125 1.12 12.16 5.48
N PRO A 126 0.81 13.48 5.43
CA PRO A 126 -0.33 14.00 4.68
C PRO A 126 -0.32 13.76 3.17
N HIS A 127 0.84 13.44 2.59
CA HIS A 127 0.98 13.12 1.17
C HIS A 127 0.93 11.62 0.87
N TRP A 128 0.55 10.80 1.84
CA TRP A 128 0.31 9.37 1.67
C TRP A 128 -1.19 9.10 1.61
N ILE A 129 -1.63 8.47 0.53
CA ILE A 129 -3.03 8.07 0.33
C ILE A 129 -3.15 6.60 0.69
N PRO A 130 -3.86 6.22 1.76
CA PRO A 130 -4.00 4.82 2.14
C PRO A 130 -4.80 4.06 1.08
N ILE A 131 -4.33 2.87 0.71
CA ILE A 131 -4.97 2.02 -0.31
C ILE A 131 -5.28 0.62 0.19
N THR A 132 -4.52 0.12 1.17
CA THR A 132 -4.81 -1.15 1.85
C THR A 132 -4.58 -1.02 3.34
N CYS A 133 -5.20 -1.94 4.09
CA CYS A 133 -4.96 -2.10 5.52
C CYS A 133 -5.04 -3.58 5.91
N MET A 134 -4.03 -4.06 6.63
CA MET A 134 -4.03 -5.37 7.25
C MET A 134 -3.89 -5.19 8.77
N ASN A 135 -4.94 -5.59 9.51
CA ASN A 135 -5.01 -5.56 10.98
C ASN A 135 -4.71 -4.20 11.65
N GLY A 136 -4.62 -3.12 10.89
CA GLY A 136 -4.23 -1.79 11.39
C GLY A 136 -2.73 -1.55 11.52
N ASP A 137 -1.88 -2.57 11.34
CA ASP A 137 -0.44 -2.50 11.56
C ASP A 137 0.37 -2.43 10.27
N ILE A 138 -0.16 -3.00 9.18
CA ILE A 138 0.46 -2.95 7.86
C ILE A 138 -0.48 -2.22 6.92
N LEU A 139 0.01 -1.10 6.38
CA LEU A 139 -0.73 -0.28 5.44
C LEU A 139 0.09 -0.07 4.18
N ARG A 140 -0.60 -0.07 3.03
CA ARG A 140 0.00 0.39 1.78
C ARG A 140 -0.57 1.75 1.42
N TYR A 141 0.32 2.61 0.93
CA TYR A 141 -0.03 3.98 0.55
C TYR A 141 0.46 4.28 -0.86
N ILE A 142 -0.23 5.17 -1.54
CA ILE A 142 0.32 5.90 -2.68
C ILE A 142 1.05 7.11 -2.13
N ASP A 143 2.35 7.20 -2.38
CA ASP A 143 3.24 8.26 -1.90
C ASP A 143 3.34 9.37 -2.96
N LEU A 144 2.77 10.54 -2.64
CA LEU A 144 2.80 11.72 -3.52
C LEU A 144 3.96 12.68 -3.23
N ASP A 145 4.77 12.41 -2.20
CA ASP A 145 5.94 13.21 -1.87
C ASP A 145 7.10 12.32 -1.39
N PRO A 146 7.68 11.50 -2.30
CA PRO A 146 8.70 10.53 -1.97
C PRO A 146 10.01 11.17 -1.48
N ALA A 147 10.89 10.33 -0.96
CA ALA A 147 12.28 10.71 -0.70
C ALA A 147 13.02 11.00 -2.01
N PRO A 148 14.18 11.71 -1.97
CA PRO A 148 15.00 11.91 -3.15
C PRO A 148 15.28 10.59 -3.88
N THR A 149 15.15 10.60 -5.21
CA THR A 149 15.22 9.45 -6.12
C THR A 149 13.96 8.58 -6.22
N GLY A 150 12.92 8.84 -5.42
CA GLY A 150 11.64 8.16 -5.53
C GLY A 150 10.76 8.68 -6.67
N THR A 151 9.71 7.95 -6.96
CA THR A 151 8.74 8.29 -8.00
C THR A 151 7.46 8.80 -7.36
N ILE A 152 6.97 9.98 -7.75
CA ILE A 152 5.68 10.49 -7.28
C ILE A 152 4.57 9.52 -7.73
N GLY A 153 3.76 9.05 -6.78
CA GLY A 153 2.75 8.03 -7.01
C GLY A 153 3.24 6.60 -6.84
N GLN A 154 4.48 6.41 -6.36
CA GLN A 154 4.97 5.09 -5.95
C GLN A 154 4.08 4.49 -4.87
N VAL A 155 4.03 3.16 -4.81
CA VAL A 155 3.33 2.46 -3.72
C VAL A 155 4.34 2.03 -2.69
N ILE A 156 4.06 2.37 -1.44
CA ILE A 156 4.86 2.01 -0.28
C ILE A 156 4.07 1.12 0.66
N GLU A 157 4.78 0.27 1.40
CA GLU A 157 4.24 -0.46 2.54
C GLU A 157 4.90 0.05 3.83
N VAL A 158 4.08 0.31 4.81
CA VAL A 158 4.50 0.72 6.15
C VAL A 158 4.00 -0.33 7.13
N CYS A 159 4.91 -0.88 7.93
CA CYS A 159 4.56 -1.79 9.00
C CYS A 159 4.98 -1.16 10.33
N ASP A 160 3.98 -0.81 11.14
CA ASP A 160 4.20 -0.13 12.42
C ASP A 160 4.83 -1.07 13.46
N GLU A 161 4.50 -2.37 13.41
CA GLU A 161 4.98 -3.36 14.36
C GLU A 161 6.52 -3.49 14.37
N ASN A 162 7.13 -3.45 13.19
CA ASN A 162 8.59 -3.57 13.03
C ASN A 162 9.26 -2.27 12.56
N CYS A 163 8.52 -1.19 12.46
CA CYS A 163 9.00 0.12 11.98
C CYS A 163 9.67 0.04 10.60
N SER A 164 9.07 -0.70 9.66
CA SER A 164 9.59 -0.84 8.29
C SER A 164 8.83 -0.01 7.27
N TYR A 165 9.58 0.46 6.28
CA TYR A 165 9.12 1.29 5.17
C TYR A 165 9.72 0.72 3.88
N GLU A 166 8.89 0.24 2.97
CA GLU A 166 9.35 -0.36 1.71
C GLU A 166 8.63 0.27 0.51
N VAL A 167 9.38 0.57 -0.55
CA VAL A 167 8.79 0.87 -1.86
C VAL A 167 8.50 -0.45 -2.57
N LEU A 168 7.21 -0.74 -2.83
CA LEU A 168 6.77 -1.96 -3.50
C LEU A 168 6.78 -1.82 -5.02
N ALA A 169 6.38 -0.66 -5.54
CA ALA A 169 6.26 -0.39 -6.98
C ALA A 169 6.32 1.12 -7.26
N ASN A 170 6.65 1.52 -8.51
CA ASN A 170 6.69 2.94 -8.89
C ASN A 170 5.29 3.54 -9.18
N SER A 171 4.25 2.71 -9.23
CA SER A 171 2.85 3.13 -9.37
C SER A 171 1.91 2.02 -8.93
N PHE A 172 0.63 2.35 -8.72
CA PHE A 172 -0.42 1.36 -8.45
C PHE A 172 -0.61 0.38 -9.63
N GLU A 173 -0.48 0.86 -10.87
CA GLU A 173 -0.54 0.01 -12.05
C GLU A 173 0.61 -1.02 -12.07
N GLU A 174 1.82 -0.60 -11.70
CA GLU A 174 2.97 -1.52 -11.61
C GLU A 174 2.77 -2.55 -10.49
N LEU A 175 2.26 -2.14 -9.32
CA LEU A 175 1.92 -3.06 -8.23
C LEU A 175 0.96 -4.15 -8.71
N LEU A 176 -0.16 -3.74 -9.32
CA LEU A 176 -1.17 -4.68 -9.79
C LEU A 176 -0.64 -5.61 -10.90
N SER A 177 0.25 -5.08 -11.77
CA SER A 177 0.94 -5.86 -12.80
C SER A 177 1.89 -6.90 -12.19
N HIS A 178 2.57 -6.56 -11.10
CA HIS A 178 3.45 -7.45 -10.34
C HIS A 178 2.65 -8.62 -9.74
N ASP A 179 1.53 -8.31 -9.07
CA ASP A 179 0.69 -9.34 -8.46
C ASP A 179 0.11 -10.29 -9.52
N ALA A 180 -0.35 -9.76 -10.65
CA ALA A 180 -0.81 -10.58 -11.78
C ALA A 180 0.30 -11.50 -12.33
N GLN A 181 1.54 -11.02 -12.43
CA GLN A 181 2.68 -11.82 -12.88
C GLN A 181 3.03 -12.92 -11.88
N GLN A 182 3.01 -12.64 -10.58
CA GLN A 182 3.26 -13.63 -9.52
C GLN A 182 2.19 -14.72 -9.48
N LEU A 183 0.93 -14.37 -9.73
CA LEU A 183 -0.15 -15.36 -9.88
C LEU A 183 0.07 -16.28 -11.09
N ILE A 184 0.49 -15.72 -12.25
CA ILE A 184 0.84 -16.51 -13.44
C ILE A 184 2.04 -17.43 -13.17
N ALA A 185 3.03 -16.95 -12.44
CA ALA A 185 4.23 -17.72 -12.08
C ALA A 185 3.93 -18.83 -11.07
N GLY A 186 2.78 -18.79 -10.40
CA GLY A 186 2.40 -19.76 -9.36
C GLY A 186 3.03 -19.45 -8.00
N ASP A 187 3.46 -18.22 -7.77
CA ASP A 187 4.08 -17.80 -6.51
C ASP A 187 3.05 -17.62 -5.39
N TYR A 188 1.77 -17.46 -5.75
CA TYR A 188 0.65 -17.39 -4.80
C TYR A 188 -0.11 -18.70 -4.72
N GLN A 189 -0.64 -19.00 -3.54
CA GLN A 189 -1.59 -20.07 -3.29
C GLN A 189 -2.76 -19.57 -2.43
N PHE A 190 -3.91 -20.20 -2.60
CA PHE A 190 -5.05 -19.98 -1.72
C PHE A 190 -4.92 -20.88 -0.49
N ASN A 191 -5.02 -20.29 0.70
CA ASN A 191 -5.10 -21.00 1.96
C ASN A 191 -6.56 -21.09 2.39
N PRO A 192 -7.21 -22.29 2.33
CA PRO A 192 -8.62 -22.43 2.68
C PRO A 192 -8.89 -22.34 4.18
N GLU A 193 -7.88 -22.46 5.04
CA GLU A 193 -8.03 -22.34 6.49
C GLU A 193 -8.26 -20.88 6.92
N TYR A 194 -7.57 -19.95 6.24
CA TYR A 194 -7.68 -18.52 6.51
C TYR A 194 -8.50 -17.76 5.46
N GLU A 195 -8.98 -18.47 4.42
CA GLU A 195 -9.66 -17.88 3.25
C GLU A 195 -8.85 -16.75 2.58
N GLU A 196 -7.54 -16.94 2.49
CA GLU A 196 -6.56 -15.91 2.14
C GLU A 196 -5.67 -16.37 0.98
N VAL A 197 -5.30 -15.43 0.10
CA VAL A 197 -4.28 -15.64 -0.95
C VAL A 197 -2.93 -15.24 -0.39
N MET A 198 -2.00 -16.19 -0.32
CA MET A 198 -0.70 -16.03 0.31
C MET A 198 0.44 -16.31 -0.65
N LEU A 199 1.56 -15.60 -0.50
CA LEU A 199 2.82 -15.96 -1.13
C LEU A 199 3.32 -17.33 -0.61
N GLN A 200 3.74 -18.21 -1.50
CA GLN A 200 4.31 -19.51 -1.13
C GLN A 200 5.66 -19.36 -0.42
N THR A 201 6.42 -18.33 -0.79
CA THR A 201 7.70 -18.01 -0.16
C THR A 201 7.61 -16.66 0.49
N PRO A 202 7.61 -16.55 1.82
CA PRO A 202 7.61 -15.28 2.50
C PRO A 202 8.78 -14.42 2.04
N LYS A 203 8.53 -13.15 1.76
CA LYS A 203 9.60 -12.19 1.48
C LYS A 203 10.54 -12.12 2.67
N ASN A 204 11.83 -12.23 2.43
CA ASN A 204 12.84 -12.03 3.48
C ASN A 204 12.95 -10.51 3.74
N ILE A 205 12.25 -10.03 4.75
CA ILE A 205 12.03 -8.60 5.03
C ILE A 205 13.31 -7.91 5.57
N LEU A 206 14.33 -8.66 5.96
CA LEU A 206 15.42 -8.16 6.81
C LEU A 206 16.79 -8.03 6.12
N GLU A 207 16.87 -7.85 4.81
CA GLU A 207 18.10 -7.31 4.21
C GLU A 207 18.14 -5.80 4.43
N TRP A 208 18.90 -5.41 5.44
CA TRP A 208 19.00 -4.04 5.91
C TRP A 208 20.24 -3.33 5.41
N GLU A 209 20.04 -2.22 4.73
CA GLU A 209 21.11 -1.30 4.34
C GLU A 209 20.66 0.15 4.53
N MET A 210 21.61 1.05 4.83
CA MET A 210 21.34 2.48 4.86
C MET A 210 20.99 2.94 3.43
N PRO A 211 19.79 3.47 3.18
CA PRO A 211 19.45 3.91 1.82
C PRO A 211 20.40 4.98 1.32
N ASP A 212 20.85 4.84 0.08
CA ASP A 212 21.78 5.77 -0.57
C ASP A 212 21.31 7.23 -0.52
N TRP A 213 20.01 7.46 -0.72
CA TRP A 213 19.45 8.80 -0.69
C TRP A 213 19.58 9.43 0.71
N LEU A 214 19.37 8.63 1.78
CA LEU A 214 19.50 9.09 3.16
C LEU A 214 20.97 9.31 3.55
N ALA A 215 21.84 8.42 3.11
CA ALA A 215 23.30 8.53 3.36
C ALA A 215 23.88 9.84 2.79
N ARG A 216 23.36 10.31 1.65
CA ARG A 216 23.84 11.51 0.94
C ARG A 216 23.30 12.84 1.47
N LEU A 217 22.24 12.82 2.26
CA LEU A 217 21.71 14.06 2.86
C LEU A 217 22.66 14.55 3.97
N ALA A 218 22.86 15.86 4.03
CA ALA A 218 23.75 16.50 5.01
C ALA A 218 23.08 16.63 6.39
#